data_2fd019be512c529f82e459705d89db5d
#
_entry.id   2fd019be512c529f82e459705d89db5d
#
_cell.length_a   1.000
_cell.length_b   1.000
_cell.length_c   1.000
_cell.angle_alpha   90.00
_cell.angle_beta   90.00
_cell.angle_gamma   90.00
#
_symmetry.space_group_name_H-M   'P 1'
#
loop_
_entity.id
_entity.type
_entity.pdbx_description
1 polymer ?
#
loop_
_entity_poly.entity_id
_entity_poly.type
_entity_poly.pdbx_seq_one_letter_code
_entity_poly.pdbx_strand_id
1 'polypeptide(L)'
;ELTANIDVWLSGYATLASLRFSPETKDKRAWCYNGIGMSDMNTPASHLRQYYWLADKYAIEGYLYSEINAYTKPYIGKDPDVFYNTYANHIWMYPDTVGNPRPSLRMTLTRDGLDDYDYMALYRQASGQANLPEELQGAFPVLNPDGTIDFTVKTNRELQDVRYRLAKTIEQAF
;
A
#
# COMPACT_ATOMS: atom_id res chain seq x y z
N GLU A 1 6.77 -12.50 27.04
CA GLU A 1 8.14 -11.95 27.25
C GLU A 1 8.81 -11.45 25.97
N LEU A 2 8.65 -12.12 24.81
CA LEU A 2 9.22 -11.65 23.53
C LEU A 2 8.62 -10.32 23.04
N THR A 3 7.34 -10.10 23.26
CA THR A 3 6.63 -8.89 22.81
C THR A 3 7.10 -7.61 23.48
N ALA A 4 7.64 -7.68 24.70
CA ALA A 4 8.09 -6.54 25.45
C ALA A 4 9.36 -5.87 24.86
N ASN A 5 10.17 -6.65 24.14
CA ASN A 5 11.48 -6.22 23.63
C ASN A 5 11.50 -5.91 22.13
N ILE A 6 10.33 -5.87 21.49
CA ILE A 6 10.19 -5.56 20.06
C ILE A 6 9.59 -4.17 19.92
N ASP A 7 10.35 -3.25 19.34
CA ASP A 7 9.92 -1.87 19.09
C ASP A 7 9.04 -1.76 17.84
N VAL A 8 9.40 -2.48 16.79
CA VAL A 8 8.69 -2.47 15.50
C VAL A 8 8.46 -3.89 15.02
N TRP A 9 7.21 -4.20 14.74
CA TRP A 9 6.81 -5.48 14.15
C TRP A 9 6.77 -5.36 12.64
N LEU A 10 7.56 -6.17 11.93
CA LEU A 10 7.53 -6.27 10.49
C LEU A 10 6.94 -7.62 10.09
N SER A 11 5.79 -7.62 9.44
CA SER A 11 5.14 -8.86 9.00
C SER A 11 4.16 -8.66 7.83
N GLY A 12 3.72 -9.76 7.23
CA GLY A 12 2.65 -9.73 6.23
C GLY A 12 1.28 -9.41 6.84
N TYR A 13 0.29 -9.10 6.00
CA TYR A 13 -1.03 -8.65 6.45
C TYR A 13 -1.75 -9.63 7.37
N ALA A 14 -1.67 -10.93 7.13
CA ALA A 14 -2.29 -11.92 8.01
C ALA A 14 -1.79 -11.81 9.45
N THR A 15 -0.47 -11.69 9.61
CA THR A 15 0.13 -11.52 10.94
C THR A 15 -0.13 -10.12 11.51
N LEU A 16 -0.18 -9.08 10.67
CA LEU A 16 -0.57 -7.73 11.11
C LEU A 16 -1.99 -7.70 11.66
N ALA A 17 -2.93 -8.45 11.06
CA ALA A 17 -4.26 -8.62 11.61
C ALA A 17 -4.20 -9.14 13.05
N SER A 18 -3.46 -10.22 13.29
CA SER A 18 -3.28 -10.77 14.64
C SER A 18 -2.67 -9.74 15.59
N LEU A 19 -1.70 -8.94 15.15
CA LEU A 19 -1.08 -7.89 15.97
C LEU A 19 -2.07 -6.77 16.31
N ARG A 20 -2.87 -6.32 15.36
CA ARG A 20 -3.81 -5.20 15.55
C ARG A 20 -5.06 -5.56 16.34
N PHE A 21 -5.49 -6.82 16.26
CA PHE A 21 -6.65 -7.30 17.00
C PHE A 21 -6.32 -7.92 18.37
N SER A 22 -5.05 -8.15 18.69
CA SER A 22 -4.62 -8.61 20.01
C SER A 22 -4.49 -7.44 21.00
N PRO A 23 -5.11 -7.51 22.18
CA PRO A 23 -4.98 -6.49 23.22
C PRO A 23 -3.54 -6.22 23.64
N GLU A 24 -2.66 -7.21 23.54
CA GLU A 24 -1.26 -7.14 24.00
C GLU A 24 -0.35 -6.40 23.01
N THR A 25 -0.74 -6.35 21.73
CA THR A 25 0.14 -5.86 20.66
C THR A 25 -0.49 -4.76 19.82
N LYS A 26 -1.78 -4.46 19.99
CA LYS A 26 -2.52 -3.48 19.16
C LYS A 26 -1.85 -2.09 19.10
N ASP A 27 -1.19 -1.68 20.18
CA ASP A 27 -0.55 -0.36 20.31
C ASP A 27 0.95 -0.40 19.94
N LYS A 28 1.49 -1.55 19.53
CA LYS A 28 2.87 -1.64 19.07
C LYS A 28 3.03 -1.07 17.66
N ARG A 29 4.19 -0.51 17.39
CA ARG A 29 4.54 -0.06 16.04
C ARG A 29 4.57 -1.22 15.07
N ALA A 30 4.01 -1.04 13.89
CA ALA A 30 3.93 -2.10 12.89
C ALA A 30 4.32 -1.59 11.51
N TRP A 31 5.11 -2.40 10.82
CA TRP A 31 5.43 -2.25 9.41
C TRP A 31 4.89 -3.45 8.65
N CYS A 32 4.41 -3.22 7.45
CA CYS A 32 3.97 -4.29 6.58
C CYS A 32 5.11 -4.74 5.67
N TYR A 33 5.36 -6.04 5.68
CA TYR A 33 6.13 -6.68 4.63
C TYR A 33 5.18 -7.17 3.54
N ASN A 34 5.41 -6.66 2.35
CA ASN A 34 4.66 -7.12 1.21
C ASN A 34 5.47 -8.11 0.40
N GLY A 35 5.01 -9.33 0.40
CA GLY A 35 5.48 -10.35 -0.52
C GLY A 35 4.74 -10.31 -1.85
N ILE A 36 5.05 -11.27 -2.63
CA ILE A 36 4.69 -11.54 -4.02
C ILE A 36 3.20 -11.30 -4.38
N GLY A 37 2.26 -11.60 -3.47
CA GLY A 37 0.82 -11.60 -3.81
C GLY A 37 0.16 -10.23 -4.02
N MET A 38 0.76 -9.13 -3.58
CA MET A 38 0.12 -7.81 -3.64
C MET A 38 0.29 -7.09 -4.98
N SER A 39 1.29 -7.45 -5.75
CA SER A 39 1.59 -6.83 -7.04
C SER A 39 1.57 -7.80 -8.20
N ASP A 40 0.94 -8.95 -8.03
CA ASP A 40 0.67 -9.89 -9.09
C ASP A 40 -0.09 -9.18 -10.24
N MET A 41 0.18 -9.57 -11.46
CA MET A 41 -0.49 -9.03 -12.66
C MET A 41 -2.00 -9.20 -12.62
N ASN A 42 -2.48 -10.22 -11.91
CA ASN A 42 -3.92 -10.48 -11.72
C ASN A 42 -4.56 -9.63 -10.60
N THR A 43 -3.75 -8.96 -9.79
CA THR A 43 -4.26 -8.08 -8.74
C THR A 43 -4.77 -6.78 -9.36
N PRO A 44 -6.03 -6.38 -9.09
CA PRO A 44 -6.54 -5.12 -9.58
C PRO A 44 -5.64 -3.94 -9.18
N ALA A 45 -5.38 -3.06 -10.13
CA ALA A 45 -4.49 -1.91 -9.94
C ALA A 45 -4.90 -1.01 -8.76
N SER A 46 -6.21 -0.88 -8.51
CA SER A 46 -6.76 -0.15 -7.38
C SER A 46 -6.35 -0.71 -6.01
N HIS A 47 -6.06 -2.01 -5.91
CA HIS A 47 -5.63 -2.62 -4.65
C HIS A 47 -4.28 -2.10 -4.19
N LEU A 48 -3.30 -1.96 -5.11
CA LEU A 48 -1.98 -1.42 -4.77
C LEU A 48 -2.08 -0.06 -4.07
N ARG A 49 -2.95 0.79 -4.55
CA ARG A 49 -3.20 2.11 -3.96
C ARG A 49 -3.93 2.00 -2.63
N GLN A 50 -4.93 1.13 -2.51
CA GLN A 50 -5.71 0.94 -1.29
C GLN A 50 -4.90 0.32 -0.14
N TYR A 51 -3.76 -0.30 -0.37
CA TYR A 51 -2.90 -0.76 0.72
C TYR A 51 -2.38 0.40 1.58
N TYR A 52 -2.19 1.59 1.03
CA TYR A 52 -1.80 2.78 1.80
C TYR A 52 -2.96 3.35 2.60
N TRP A 53 -4.18 3.20 2.12
CA TRP A 53 -5.40 3.50 2.89
C TRP A 53 -5.57 2.53 4.05
N LEU A 54 -5.28 1.26 3.82
CA LEU A 54 -5.25 0.25 4.88
C LEU A 54 -4.19 0.60 5.92
N ALA A 55 -2.99 1.01 5.48
CA ALA A 55 -1.90 1.42 6.36
C ALA A 55 -2.31 2.58 7.26
N ASP A 56 -2.97 3.59 6.72
CA ASP A 56 -3.51 4.72 7.48
C ASP A 56 -4.55 4.26 8.52
N LYS A 57 -5.53 3.49 8.10
CA LYS A 57 -6.62 3.03 8.97
C LYS A 57 -6.14 2.17 10.15
N TYR A 58 -5.12 1.34 9.94
CA TYR A 58 -4.62 0.41 10.94
C TYR A 58 -3.28 0.82 11.55
N ALA A 59 -2.90 2.09 11.41
CA ALA A 59 -1.66 2.66 11.97
C ALA A 59 -0.40 1.86 11.60
N ILE A 60 -0.28 1.46 10.34
CA ILE A 60 0.89 0.82 9.79
C ILE A 60 1.85 1.93 9.35
N GLU A 61 2.98 2.07 10.05
CA GLU A 61 3.89 3.21 9.88
C GLU A 61 4.92 3.02 8.77
N GLY A 62 5.12 1.80 8.32
CA GLY A 62 6.14 1.49 7.33
C GLY A 62 5.71 0.36 6.41
N TYR A 63 6.31 0.38 5.22
CA TYR A 63 6.03 -0.57 4.18
C TYR A 63 7.34 -1.05 3.54
N LEU A 64 7.63 -2.34 3.67
CA LEU A 64 8.78 -2.97 3.04
C LEU A 64 8.31 -3.80 1.86
N TYR A 65 8.75 -3.44 0.67
CA TYR A 65 8.55 -4.23 -0.53
C TYR A 65 9.84 -4.94 -0.92
N SER A 66 9.78 -6.26 -1.07
CA SER A 66 10.91 -7.05 -1.52
C SER A 66 10.98 -7.07 -3.04
N GLU A 67 12.17 -6.75 -3.53
CA GLU A 67 12.60 -6.99 -4.90
C GLU A 67 11.90 -6.12 -5.97
N ILE A 68 12.01 -4.80 -5.83
CA ILE A 68 11.47 -3.87 -6.83
C ILE A 68 12.08 -4.05 -8.22
N ASN A 69 13.24 -4.71 -8.33
CA ASN A 69 14.03 -4.90 -9.55
C ASN A 69 14.66 -6.30 -9.65
N ALA A 70 14.01 -7.32 -9.09
CA ALA A 70 14.52 -8.70 -9.11
C ALA A 70 14.39 -9.34 -10.50
N TYR A 71 15.25 -8.93 -11.40
CA TYR A 71 15.41 -9.57 -12.70
C TYR A 71 16.84 -10.08 -12.86
N THR A 72 16.99 -11.22 -13.50
CA THR A 72 18.29 -11.82 -13.76
C THR A 72 18.92 -11.22 -15.02
N LYS A 73 20.27 -11.22 -15.09
CA LYS A 73 21.02 -10.72 -16.26
C LYS A 73 20.51 -11.16 -17.64
N PRO A 74 19.95 -12.38 -17.83
CA PRO A 74 19.40 -12.79 -19.13
C PRO A 74 18.26 -11.92 -19.66
N TYR A 75 17.66 -11.09 -18.82
CA TYR A 75 16.53 -10.25 -19.21
C TYR A 75 16.94 -8.83 -19.64
N ILE A 76 18.18 -8.41 -19.36
CA ILE A 76 18.69 -7.11 -19.81
C ILE A 76 18.83 -7.15 -21.33
N GLY A 77 18.20 -6.20 -22.01
CA GLY A 77 18.19 -6.13 -23.48
C GLY A 77 17.19 -7.07 -24.17
N LYS A 78 16.31 -7.73 -23.41
CA LYS A 78 15.22 -8.53 -23.97
C LYS A 78 13.91 -7.73 -23.97
N ASP A 79 13.02 -8.10 -24.87
CA ASP A 79 11.67 -7.54 -24.95
C ASP A 79 10.95 -7.72 -23.60
N PRO A 80 10.28 -6.71 -23.06
CA PRO A 80 9.46 -6.82 -21.85
C PRO A 80 8.46 -7.99 -21.87
N ASP A 81 7.98 -8.39 -23.03
CA ASP A 81 7.09 -9.55 -23.21
C ASP A 81 7.72 -10.89 -22.82
N VAL A 82 9.03 -10.96 -22.65
CA VAL A 82 9.76 -12.17 -22.23
C VAL A 82 9.88 -12.28 -20.70
N PHE A 83 9.43 -11.30 -19.95
CA PHE A 83 9.47 -11.31 -18.47
C PHE A 83 8.39 -12.18 -17.81
N TYR A 84 7.91 -13.21 -18.49
CA TYR A 84 6.90 -14.16 -17.97
C TYR A 84 7.41 -15.17 -16.96
N ASN A 85 8.45 -14.84 -16.21
CA ASN A 85 8.83 -15.66 -15.07
C ASN A 85 8.06 -15.23 -13.83
N THR A 86 7.76 -16.15 -12.93
CA THR A 86 6.97 -15.96 -11.70
C THR A 86 7.42 -14.76 -10.85
N TYR A 87 8.71 -14.42 -10.89
CA TYR A 87 9.27 -13.26 -10.19
C TYR A 87 9.10 -11.93 -10.92
N ALA A 88 9.01 -11.93 -12.23
CA ALA A 88 8.86 -10.71 -13.04
C ALA A 88 7.50 -10.03 -12.84
N ASN A 89 6.50 -10.78 -12.42
CA ASN A 89 5.14 -10.28 -12.19
C ASN A 89 5.04 -9.26 -11.05
N HIS A 90 6.07 -9.18 -10.19
CA HIS A 90 6.09 -8.34 -8.99
C HIS A 90 7.04 -7.15 -9.09
N ILE A 91 7.79 -7.07 -10.19
CA ILE A 91 8.80 -6.05 -10.40
C ILE A 91 8.14 -4.68 -10.61
N TRP A 92 8.64 -3.68 -9.91
CA TRP A 92 8.20 -2.31 -10.05
C TRP A 92 9.01 -1.50 -11.04
N MET A 93 10.26 -1.92 -11.26
CA MET A 93 11.18 -1.28 -12.21
C MET A 93 11.70 -2.32 -13.18
N TYR A 94 11.46 -2.14 -14.46
CA TYR A 94 11.96 -2.98 -15.54
C TYR A 94 13.20 -2.38 -16.17
N PRO A 95 14.14 -3.16 -16.66
CA PRO A 95 15.22 -2.66 -17.49
C PRO A 95 14.69 -2.35 -18.90
N ASP A 96 15.20 -1.30 -19.53
CA ASP A 96 15.06 -1.13 -20.97
C ASP A 96 16.06 -2.03 -21.73
N THR A 97 16.12 -1.88 -23.05
CA THR A 97 17.02 -2.67 -23.92
C THR A 97 18.50 -2.49 -23.64
N VAL A 98 18.88 -1.40 -22.94
CA VAL A 98 20.26 -1.11 -22.54
C VAL A 98 20.50 -1.18 -21.04
N GLY A 99 19.47 -1.57 -20.28
CA GLY A 99 19.55 -1.79 -18.83
C GLY A 99 19.17 -0.60 -17.96
N ASN A 100 18.70 0.52 -18.53
CA ASN A 100 18.20 1.62 -17.71
C ASN A 100 16.86 1.27 -17.04
N PRO A 101 16.62 1.75 -15.81
CA PRO A 101 15.39 1.46 -15.10
C PRO A 101 14.18 2.18 -15.74
N ARG A 102 13.10 1.42 -15.94
CA ARG A 102 11.80 1.95 -16.38
C ARG A 102 10.74 1.63 -15.32
N PRO A 103 10.06 2.63 -14.77
CA PRO A 103 9.00 2.40 -13.79
C PRO A 103 7.82 1.68 -14.44
N SER A 104 7.26 0.73 -13.71
CA SER A 104 6.01 0.07 -14.09
C SER A 104 4.80 0.89 -13.63
N LEU A 105 3.61 0.51 -14.11
CA LEU A 105 2.35 1.04 -13.60
C LEU A 105 2.20 0.80 -12.08
N ARG A 106 2.74 -0.30 -11.55
CA ARG A 106 2.72 -0.60 -10.11
C ARG A 106 3.44 0.46 -9.30
N MET A 107 4.61 0.90 -9.76
CA MET A 107 5.36 1.98 -9.10
C MET A 107 4.59 3.31 -9.12
N THR A 108 3.90 3.61 -10.21
CA THR A 108 3.03 4.79 -10.30
C THR A 108 1.87 4.73 -9.32
N LEU A 109 1.21 3.58 -9.22
CA LEU A 109 0.09 3.37 -8.30
C LEU A 109 0.53 3.38 -6.83
N THR A 110 1.74 2.90 -6.54
CA THR A 110 2.35 3.03 -5.22
C THR A 110 2.58 4.48 -4.84
N ARG A 111 3.15 5.28 -5.75
CA ARG A 111 3.30 6.73 -5.55
C ARG A 111 1.94 7.39 -5.29
N ASP A 112 0.93 7.07 -6.10
CA ASP A 112 -0.41 7.61 -5.92
C ASP A 112 -1.03 7.23 -4.57
N GLY A 113 -0.72 6.03 -4.07
CA GLY A 113 -1.13 5.58 -2.73
C GLY A 113 -0.41 6.33 -1.60
N LEU A 114 0.88 6.62 -1.76
CA LEU A 114 1.64 7.45 -0.83
C LEU A 114 1.10 8.88 -0.80
N ASP A 115 0.82 9.46 -1.97
CA ASP A 115 0.17 10.77 -2.04
C ASP A 115 -1.19 10.78 -1.31
N ASP A 116 -1.99 9.71 -1.44
CA ASP A 116 -3.25 9.59 -0.68
C ASP A 116 -3.01 9.59 0.84
N TYR A 117 -1.99 8.85 1.29
CA TYR A 117 -1.61 8.82 2.70
C TYR A 117 -1.23 10.21 3.22
N ASP A 118 -0.46 10.97 2.44
CA ASP A 118 -0.10 12.34 2.77
C ASP A 118 -1.32 13.27 2.83
N TYR A 119 -2.28 13.13 1.91
CA TYR A 119 -3.54 13.87 1.96
C TYR A 119 -4.34 13.57 3.23
N MET A 120 -4.38 12.32 3.69
CA MET A 120 -5.04 11.95 4.94
C MET A 120 -4.34 12.57 6.16
N ALA A 121 -3.02 12.59 6.16
CA ALA A 121 -2.23 13.25 7.21
C ALA A 121 -2.46 14.77 7.22
N LEU A 122 -2.44 15.41 6.06
CA LEU A 122 -2.73 16.85 5.91
C LEU A 122 -4.13 17.22 6.38
N TYR A 123 -5.13 16.39 6.08
CA TYR A 123 -6.48 16.61 6.58
C TYR A 123 -6.52 16.64 8.11
N ARG A 124 -5.89 15.67 8.78
CA ARG A 124 -5.85 15.64 10.24
C ARG A 124 -5.14 16.86 10.82
N GLN A 125 -4.05 17.28 10.20
CA GLN A 125 -3.31 18.47 10.60
C GLN A 125 -4.15 19.75 10.43
N ALA A 126 -4.85 19.88 9.31
CA ALA A 126 -5.64 21.07 9.00
C ALA A 126 -6.92 21.16 9.84
N SER A 127 -7.63 20.05 10.00
CA SER A 127 -8.91 20.01 10.72
C SER A 127 -8.79 19.83 12.23
N GLY A 128 -7.63 19.37 12.72
CA GLY A 128 -7.46 18.95 14.12
C GLY A 128 -8.22 17.66 14.48
N GLN A 129 -8.80 16.97 13.50
CA GLN A 129 -9.60 15.76 13.72
C GLN A 129 -8.77 14.50 13.49
N ALA A 130 -8.87 13.53 14.39
CA ALA A 130 -8.16 12.26 14.24
C ALA A 130 -8.76 11.38 13.13
N ASN A 131 -10.08 11.44 12.95
CA ASN A 131 -10.79 10.64 11.96
C ASN A 131 -11.08 11.44 10.69
N LEU A 132 -11.04 10.76 9.55
CA LEU A 132 -11.49 11.32 8.28
C LEU A 132 -13.02 11.47 8.28
N PRO A 133 -13.59 12.30 7.38
CA PRO A 133 -15.04 12.46 7.22
C PRO A 133 -15.75 11.10 7.07
N GLU A 134 -16.91 10.96 7.72
CA GLU A 134 -17.67 9.70 7.74
C GLU A 134 -18.02 9.22 6.32
N GLU A 135 -18.34 10.13 5.43
CA GLU A 135 -18.67 9.84 4.02
C GLU A 135 -17.50 9.24 3.24
N LEU A 136 -16.27 9.35 3.74
CA LEU A 136 -15.07 8.76 3.13
C LEU A 136 -14.70 7.40 3.74
N GLN A 137 -15.26 7.05 4.90
CA GLN A 137 -14.94 5.81 5.61
C GLN A 137 -15.25 4.56 4.78
N GLY A 138 -16.31 4.60 3.96
CA GLY A 138 -16.68 3.50 3.07
C GLY A 138 -15.68 3.18 1.96
N ALA A 139 -14.71 4.07 1.70
CA ALA A 139 -13.65 3.84 0.71
C ALA A 139 -12.45 3.05 1.28
N PHE A 140 -12.37 2.90 2.60
CA PHE A 140 -11.26 2.21 3.22
C PHE A 140 -11.41 0.69 3.12
N PRO A 141 -10.34 -0.02 2.76
CA PRO A 141 -10.33 -1.47 2.84
C PRO A 141 -10.48 -1.94 4.30
N VAL A 142 -10.95 -3.16 4.45
CA VAL A 142 -11.15 -3.80 5.75
C VAL A 142 -10.16 -4.95 5.88
N LEU A 143 -9.34 -4.91 6.93
CA LEU A 143 -8.49 -6.02 7.33
C LEU A 143 -9.31 -6.91 8.28
N ASN A 144 -9.51 -8.15 7.90
CA ASN A 144 -10.24 -9.12 8.70
C ASN A 144 -9.32 -9.83 9.70
N PRO A 145 -9.87 -10.37 10.81
CA PRO A 145 -9.08 -11.09 11.81
C PRO A 145 -8.32 -12.31 11.27
N ASP A 146 -8.78 -12.90 10.18
CA ASP A 146 -8.12 -14.01 9.49
C ASP A 146 -7.00 -13.56 8.54
N GLY A 147 -6.77 -12.24 8.43
CA GLY A 147 -5.76 -11.62 7.57
C GLY A 147 -6.19 -11.38 6.14
N THR A 148 -7.43 -11.68 5.79
CA THR A 148 -7.97 -11.31 4.48
C THR A 148 -8.27 -9.81 4.42
N ILE A 149 -8.26 -9.23 3.22
CA ILE A 149 -8.53 -7.82 3.00
C ILE A 149 -9.70 -7.68 2.03
N ASP A 150 -10.73 -6.98 2.47
CA ASP A 150 -11.86 -6.60 1.64
C ASP A 150 -11.59 -5.22 1.02
N PHE A 151 -11.31 -5.20 -0.27
CA PHE A 151 -11.12 -3.98 -1.02
C PHE A 151 -12.49 -3.41 -1.46
N THR A 152 -12.81 -2.25 -0.95
CA THR A 152 -14.12 -1.61 -1.15
C THR A 152 -14.21 -0.88 -2.48
N VAL A 153 -13.12 -0.24 -2.91
CA VAL A 153 -13.06 0.54 -4.15
C VAL A 153 -12.60 -0.35 -5.30
N LYS A 154 -13.33 -0.33 -6.40
CA LYS A 154 -13.06 -1.22 -7.56
C LYS A 154 -12.17 -0.57 -8.60
N THR A 155 -12.16 0.74 -8.70
CA THR A 155 -11.44 1.45 -9.75
C THR A 155 -10.53 2.55 -9.20
N ASN A 156 -9.46 2.84 -9.94
CA ASN A 156 -8.56 3.95 -9.61
C ASN A 156 -9.26 5.33 -9.73
N ARG A 157 -10.29 5.43 -10.57
CA ARG A 157 -11.09 6.66 -10.70
C ARG A 157 -11.88 6.96 -9.43
N GLU A 158 -12.50 5.97 -8.83
CA GLU A 158 -13.21 6.13 -7.54
C GLU A 158 -12.26 6.61 -6.44
N LEU A 159 -11.02 6.09 -6.40
CA LEU A 159 -9.99 6.57 -5.47
C LEU A 159 -9.60 8.04 -5.74
N GLN A 160 -9.51 8.45 -7.00
CA GLN A 160 -9.28 9.85 -7.36
C GLN A 160 -10.43 10.76 -6.89
N ASP A 161 -11.66 10.31 -7.04
CA ASP A 161 -12.83 11.07 -6.61
C ASP A 161 -12.84 11.23 -5.07
N VAL A 162 -12.40 10.23 -4.32
CA VAL A 162 -12.25 10.32 -2.87
C VAL A 162 -11.11 11.28 -2.49
N ARG A 163 -9.94 11.18 -3.14
CA ARG A 163 -8.83 12.13 -2.94
C ARG A 163 -9.28 13.58 -3.21
N TYR A 164 -10.00 13.80 -4.29
CA TYR A 164 -10.52 15.13 -4.65
C TYR A 164 -11.42 15.71 -3.55
N ARG A 165 -12.36 14.90 -3.03
CA ARG A 165 -13.21 15.32 -1.91
C ARG A 165 -12.39 15.64 -0.66
N LEU A 166 -11.39 14.83 -0.34
CA LEU A 166 -10.49 15.08 0.78
C LEU A 166 -9.73 16.42 0.60
N ALA A 167 -9.17 16.65 -0.60
CA ALA A 167 -8.50 17.91 -0.93
C ALA A 167 -9.42 19.12 -0.76
N LYS A 168 -10.68 19.04 -1.20
CA LYS A 168 -11.68 20.09 -1.01
C LYS A 168 -11.96 20.38 0.46
N THR A 169 -12.03 19.37 1.28
CA THR A 169 -12.21 19.54 2.74
C THR A 169 -10.99 20.23 3.37
N ILE A 170 -9.79 19.88 2.94
CA ILE A 170 -8.56 20.53 3.38
C ILE A 170 -8.56 22.02 2.99
N GLU A 171 -8.88 22.35 1.72
CA GLU A 171 -8.96 23.74 1.24
C GLU A 171 -9.92 24.61 2.06
N GLN A 172 -10.99 24.03 2.58
CA GLN A 172 -12.00 24.74 3.39
C GLN A 172 -11.57 24.96 4.84
N ALA A 173 -10.56 24.25 5.30
CA ALA A 173 -10.05 24.34 6.67
C ALA A 173 -8.97 25.43 6.84
N PHE A 174 -8.49 26.00 5.73
CA PHE A 174 -7.56 27.14 5.68
C PHE A 174 -8.25 28.41 5.18
#